data_b7f95eab759aecedf40af67cbed3ed26
#
_entry.id   b7f95eab759aecedf40af67cbed3ed26
#
_cell.length_a   1.000
_cell.length_b   1.000
_cell.length_c   1.000
_cell.angle_alpha   90.00
_cell.angle_beta   90.00
_cell.angle_gamma   90.00
#
_symmetry.space_group_name_H-M   'P 1'
#
loop_
_entity.id
_entity.type
_entity.pdbx_description
1 polymer ?
#
loop_
_entity_poly.entity_id
_entity_poly.type
_entity_poly.pdbx_seq_one_letter_code
_entity_poly.pdbx_strand_id
1 'polypeptide(L)'
;MGSLQSTILGYGVFKLLRPYLKDEFGPLENVVLQTVAVATATMPLAGGFVGIIPALAMLTAEQGGPITFSFGELCWWSAAIAFFGVFAAVPLRRQTILREKLKFPSGTATAEIIKVLHGVGGAQQRSEAGASPSSSVEMEPLVPAPDPHR
;
A
#
# COMPACT_ATOMS: atom_id res chain seq x y z
N MET A 1 0.88 -6.17 2.77
CA MET A 1 0.03 -7.10 2.00
C MET A 1 -1.47 -6.76 2.07
N GLY A 2 -1.92 -5.97 3.02
CA GLY A 2 -3.34 -5.63 3.20
C GLY A 2 -4.01 -4.87 2.03
N SER A 3 -3.27 -4.06 1.28
CA SER A 3 -3.81 -3.28 0.16
C SER A 3 -4.35 -4.16 -0.97
N LEU A 4 -3.64 -5.21 -1.31
CA LEU A 4 -4.02 -6.15 -2.37
C LEU A 4 -5.27 -6.94 -1.99
N GLN A 5 -5.33 -7.42 -0.75
CA GLN A 5 -6.51 -8.14 -0.23
C GLN A 5 -7.75 -7.24 -0.19
N SER A 6 -7.60 -6.01 0.32
CA SER A 6 -8.73 -5.07 0.38
C SER A 6 -9.21 -4.63 -0.99
N THR A 7 -8.32 -4.52 -1.99
CA THR A 7 -8.67 -4.23 -3.39
C THR A 7 -9.54 -5.33 -3.99
N ILE A 8 -9.11 -6.59 -3.84
CA ILE A 8 -9.83 -7.75 -4.41
C ILE A 8 -11.18 -7.94 -3.70
N LEU A 9 -11.19 -7.91 -2.36
CA LEU A 9 -12.41 -8.04 -1.57
C LEU A 9 -13.38 -6.89 -1.87
N GLY A 10 -12.87 -5.66 -1.92
CA GLY A 10 -13.69 -4.49 -2.23
C GLY A 10 -14.35 -4.61 -3.60
N TYR A 11 -13.58 -4.94 -4.62
CA TYR A 11 -14.12 -5.16 -5.97
C TYR A 11 -15.18 -6.29 -5.98
N GLY A 12 -14.91 -7.41 -5.30
CA GLY A 12 -15.84 -8.52 -5.20
C GLY A 12 -17.17 -8.14 -4.53
N VAL A 13 -17.09 -7.43 -3.39
CA VAL A 13 -18.28 -6.96 -2.65
C VAL A 13 -19.09 -5.96 -3.50
N PHE A 14 -18.43 -4.96 -4.10
CA PHE A 14 -19.12 -3.99 -4.95
C PHE A 14 -19.73 -4.62 -6.21
N LYS A 15 -19.06 -5.61 -6.81
CA LYS A 15 -19.61 -6.38 -7.92
C LYS A 15 -20.86 -7.15 -7.52
N LEU A 16 -20.90 -7.68 -6.30
CA LEU A 16 -22.07 -8.38 -5.77
C LEU A 16 -23.23 -7.41 -5.45
N LEU A 17 -22.88 -6.20 -4.96
CA LEU A 17 -23.85 -5.15 -4.66
C LEU A 17 -24.27 -4.31 -5.87
N ARG A 18 -23.69 -4.54 -7.04
CA ARG A 18 -23.99 -3.81 -8.28
C ARG A 18 -25.49 -3.62 -8.57
N PRO A 19 -26.38 -4.64 -8.35
CA PRO A 19 -27.81 -4.46 -8.56
C PRO A 19 -28.48 -3.43 -7.65
N TYR A 20 -27.84 -3.09 -6.52
CA TYR A 20 -28.35 -2.14 -5.52
C TYR A 20 -27.71 -0.74 -5.63
N LEU A 21 -26.56 -0.62 -6.33
CA LEU A 21 -25.87 0.65 -6.52
C LEU A 21 -26.24 1.25 -7.88
N LYS A 22 -26.54 2.55 -7.87
CA LYS A 22 -26.86 3.31 -9.11
C LYS A 22 -25.62 3.69 -9.90
N ASP A 23 -24.46 3.82 -9.22
CA ASP A 23 -23.21 4.26 -9.83
C ASP A 23 -22.25 3.09 -10.07
N GLU A 24 -21.47 3.17 -11.14
CA GLU A 24 -20.45 2.18 -11.44
C GLU A 24 -19.23 2.36 -10.53
N PHE A 25 -18.80 1.24 -9.92
CA PHE A 25 -17.59 1.22 -9.09
C PHE A 25 -16.34 1.28 -9.97
N GLY A 26 -15.74 2.46 -10.02
CA GLY A 26 -14.57 2.73 -10.84
C GLY A 26 -13.22 2.44 -10.15
N PRO A 27 -12.12 2.58 -10.88
CA PRO A 27 -10.77 2.39 -10.31
C PRO A 27 -10.42 3.40 -9.22
N LEU A 28 -10.97 4.62 -9.28
CA LEU A 28 -10.72 5.66 -8.30
C LEU A 28 -11.38 5.33 -6.95
N GLU A 29 -12.63 4.87 -6.98
CA GLU A 29 -13.36 4.41 -5.80
C GLU A 29 -12.66 3.23 -5.15
N ASN A 30 -12.09 2.32 -5.95
CA ASN A 30 -11.32 1.19 -5.45
C ASN A 30 -10.02 1.65 -4.73
N VAL A 31 -9.32 2.65 -5.25
CA VAL A 31 -8.14 3.24 -4.59
C VAL A 31 -8.52 3.88 -3.26
N VAL A 32 -9.62 4.62 -3.19
CA VAL A 32 -10.10 5.22 -1.95
C VAL A 32 -10.48 4.14 -0.93
N LEU A 33 -11.25 3.15 -1.37
CA LEU A 33 -11.68 2.03 -0.54
C LEU A 33 -10.48 1.30 0.08
N GLN A 34 -9.51 0.91 -0.73
CA GLN A 34 -8.31 0.22 -0.23
C GLN A 34 -7.53 1.08 0.76
N THR A 35 -7.41 2.38 0.50
CA THR A 35 -6.67 3.30 1.37
C THR A 35 -7.33 3.40 2.74
N VAL A 36 -8.65 3.58 2.78
CA VAL A 36 -9.42 3.63 4.02
C VAL A 36 -9.36 2.28 4.75
N ALA A 37 -9.53 1.17 4.04
CA ALA A 37 -9.49 -0.16 4.64
C ALA A 37 -8.12 -0.47 5.27
N VAL A 38 -7.02 -0.15 4.57
CA VAL A 38 -5.66 -0.35 5.10
C VAL A 38 -5.39 0.57 6.28
N ALA A 39 -5.77 1.84 6.21
CA ALA A 39 -5.59 2.79 7.30
C ALA A 39 -6.34 2.32 8.57
N THR A 40 -7.60 1.90 8.42
CA THR A 40 -8.43 1.41 9.53
C THR A 40 -7.87 0.11 10.12
N ALA A 41 -7.39 -0.81 9.31
CA ALA A 41 -6.83 -2.08 9.77
C ALA A 41 -5.45 -1.92 10.44
N THR A 42 -4.66 -0.94 10.00
CA THR A 42 -3.30 -0.73 10.50
C THR A 42 -3.29 0.08 11.80
N MET A 43 -4.25 0.98 11.98
CA MET A 43 -4.33 1.87 13.15
C MET A 43 -4.36 1.12 14.50
N PRO A 44 -5.17 0.07 14.72
CA PRO A 44 -5.17 -0.68 15.97
C PRO A 44 -3.83 -1.36 16.26
N LEU A 45 -3.12 -1.79 15.22
CA LEU A 45 -1.80 -2.41 15.35
C LEU A 45 -0.74 -1.37 15.72
N ALA A 46 -0.68 -0.27 14.99
CA ALA A 46 0.27 0.81 15.21
C ALA A 46 0.05 1.53 16.56
N GLY A 47 -1.20 1.68 16.97
CA GLY A 47 -1.60 2.30 18.24
C GLY A 47 -1.42 1.41 19.47
N GLY A 48 -1.00 0.16 19.31
CA GLY A 48 -0.83 -0.79 20.41
C GLY A 48 -2.14 -1.32 21.01
N PHE A 49 -3.28 -1.07 20.36
CA PHE A 49 -4.60 -1.49 20.87
C PHE A 49 -4.76 -3.01 20.92
N VAL A 50 -4.06 -3.74 20.05
CA VAL A 50 -4.17 -5.21 19.98
C VAL A 50 -3.20 -5.90 20.93
N GLY A 51 -2.07 -5.28 21.27
CA GLY A 51 -1.03 -5.92 22.05
C GLY A 51 -0.70 -5.18 23.36
N ILE A 52 -0.20 -3.97 23.28
CA ILE A 52 0.36 -3.25 24.43
C ILE A 52 -0.72 -2.88 25.44
N ILE A 53 -1.84 -2.32 24.99
CA ILE A 53 -2.91 -1.86 25.87
C ILE A 53 -3.56 -3.03 26.63
N PRO A 54 -3.92 -4.16 26.00
CA PRO A 54 -4.37 -5.33 26.73
C PRO A 54 -3.33 -5.92 27.67
N ALA A 55 -2.04 -5.93 27.28
CA ALA A 55 -0.96 -6.40 28.15
C ALA A 55 -0.80 -5.56 29.43
N LEU A 56 -0.96 -4.24 29.35
CA LEU A 56 -0.92 -3.35 30.50
C LEU A 56 -2.07 -3.61 31.49
N ALA A 57 -3.23 -4.00 31.00
CA ALA A 57 -4.36 -4.38 31.83
C ALA A 57 -4.17 -5.73 32.55
N MET A 58 -3.24 -6.57 32.08
CA MET A 58 -2.93 -7.88 32.67
C MET A 58 -1.77 -7.85 33.67
N LEU A 59 -1.18 -6.68 33.94
CA LEU A 59 -0.08 -6.54 34.89
C LEU A 59 -0.50 -6.95 36.30
N THR A 60 0.39 -7.68 37.00
CA THR A 60 0.20 -8.05 38.40
C THR A 60 0.56 -6.92 39.35
N ALA A 61 0.06 -6.97 40.60
CA ALA A 61 0.36 -5.96 41.60
C ALA A 61 1.88 -5.77 41.86
N GLU A 62 2.67 -6.83 41.71
CA GLU A 62 4.14 -6.80 41.84
C GLU A 62 4.83 -6.05 40.70
N GLN A 63 4.18 -5.96 39.56
CA GLN A 63 4.67 -5.31 38.34
C GLN A 63 4.19 -3.86 38.16
N GLY A 64 3.50 -3.32 39.17
CA GLY A 64 2.95 -1.96 39.13
C GLY A 64 1.44 -1.88 39.05
N GLY A 65 0.74 -3.05 39.11
CA GLY A 65 -0.72 -3.15 39.09
C GLY A 65 -1.33 -3.06 37.69
N PRO A 66 -2.58 -3.45 37.52
CA PRO A 66 -3.27 -3.36 36.25
C PRO A 66 -3.51 -1.89 35.84
N ILE A 67 -3.01 -1.52 34.67
CA ILE A 67 -3.22 -0.18 34.10
C ILE A 67 -4.39 -0.29 33.13
N THR A 68 -5.50 0.35 33.48
CA THR A 68 -6.70 0.40 32.62
C THR A 68 -6.91 1.83 32.10
N PHE A 69 -7.12 1.97 30.81
CA PHE A 69 -7.38 3.25 30.18
C PHE A 69 -8.87 3.48 30.01
N SER A 70 -9.33 4.68 30.30
CA SER A 70 -10.67 5.12 29.98
C SER A 70 -10.86 5.26 28.47
N PHE A 71 -12.10 5.15 28.01
CA PHE A 71 -12.45 5.35 26.59
C PHE A 71 -11.95 6.71 26.05
N GLY A 72 -12.08 7.78 26.85
CA GLY A 72 -11.57 9.10 26.47
C GLY A 72 -10.07 9.15 26.27
N GLU A 73 -9.29 8.48 27.14
CA GLU A 73 -7.83 8.40 27.02
C GLU A 73 -7.40 7.64 25.76
N LEU A 74 -8.12 6.54 25.45
CA LEU A 74 -7.87 5.78 24.22
C LEU A 74 -8.20 6.59 22.95
N CYS A 75 -9.23 7.43 22.98
CA CYS A 75 -9.55 8.34 21.89
C CYS A 75 -8.46 9.39 21.69
N TRP A 76 -7.96 10.01 22.78
CA TRP A 76 -6.86 10.97 22.72
C TRP A 76 -5.57 10.32 22.24
N TRP A 77 -5.26 9.14 22.73
CA TRP A 77 -4.11 8.35 22.27
C TRP A 77 -4.17 8.06 20.77
N SER A 78 -5.32 7.61 20.31
CA SER A 78 -5.58 7.35 18.88
C SER A 78 -5.41 8.59 18.02
N ALA A 79 -5.97 9.74 18.46
CA ALA A 79 -5.83 11.00 17.77
C ALA A 79 -4.36 11.47 17.72
N ALA A 80 -3.63 11.36 18.82
CA ALA A 80 -2.23 11.75 18.88
C ALA A 80 -1.37 10.95 17.87
N ILE A 81 -1.57 9.63 17.79
CA ILE A 81 -0.86 8.78 16.83
C ILE A 81 -1.24 9.13 15.40
N ALA A 82 -2.52 9.39 15.13
CA ALA A 82 -2.98 9.76 13.80
C ALA A 82 -2.34 11.09 13.34
N PHE A 83 -2.31 12.11 14.19
CA PHE A 83 -1.66 13.39 13.90
C PHE A 83 -0.15 13.23 13.69
N PHE A 84 0.52 12.49 14.57
CA PHE A 84 1.94 12.19 14.40
C PHE A 84 2.22 11.53 13.05
N GLY A 85 1.39 10.53 12.66
CA GLY A 85 1.50 9.86 11.38
C GLY A 85 1.36 10.80 10.18
N VAL A 86 0.42 11.75 10.23
CA VAL A 86 0.23 12.75 9.17
C VAL A 86 1.45 13.66 9.06
N PHE A 87 1.95 14.19 10.19
CA PHE A 87 3.15 15.05 10.20
C PHE A 87 4.39 14.34 9.68
N ALA A 88 4.58 13.06 10.04
CA ALA A 88 5.69 12.26 9.54
C ALA A 88 5.54 11.89 8.05
N ALA A 89 4.32 11.66 7.58
CA ALA A 89 4.06 11.25 6.21
C ALA A 89 4.39 12.35 5.17
N VAL A 90 4.20 13.64 5.51
CA VAL A 90 4.44 14.75 4.59
C VAL A 90 5.91 14.85 4.15
N PRO A 91 6.90 14.95 5.07
CA PRO A 91 8.31 14.99 4.69
C PRO A 91 8.78 13.68 4.04
N LEU A 92 8.28 12.53 4.54
CA LEU A 92 8.64 11.24 3.99
C LEU A 92 8.18 11.10 2.54
N ARG A 93 6.92 11.47 2.24
CA ARG A 93 6.40 11.50 0.86
C ARG A 93 7.24 12.39 -0.03
N ARG A 94 7.62 13.57 0.45
CA ARG A 94 8.41 14.53 -0.32
C ARG A 94 9.79 13.95 -0.67
N GLN A 95 10.43 13.27 0.27
CA GLN A 95 11.73 12.67 0.06
C GLN A 95 11.64 11.45 -0.86
N THR A 96 10.83 10.45 -0.51
CA THR A 96 10.83 9.15 -1.18
C THR A 96 10.12 9.16 -2.53
N ILE A 97 9.00 9.88 -2.65
CA ILE A 97 8.18 9.86 -3.88
C ILE A 97 8.61 10.96 -4.85
N LEU A 98 8.82 12.19 -4.36
CA LEU A 98 9.09 13.32 -5.25
C LEU A 98 10.57 13.46 -5.62
N ARG A 99 11.50 13.22 -4.69
CA ARG A 99 12.94 13.34 -4.92
C ARG A 99 13.56 12.05 -5.44
N GLU A 100 13.41 10.97 -4.71
CA GLU A 100 14.07 9.69 -5.01
C GLU A 100 13.30 8.82 -6.00
N LYS A 101 12.01 9.14 -6.24
CA LYS A 101 11.13 8.40 -7.16
C LYS A 101 11.18 6.89 -6.93
N LEU A 102 11.25 6.48 -5.67
CA LEU A 102 11.31 5.07 -5.28
C LEU A 102 10.04 4.34 -5.73
N LYS A 103 10.24 3.22 -6.43
CA LYS A 103 9.15 2.33 -6.81
C LYS A 103 8.90 1.34 -5.68
N PHE A 104 7.74 1.46 -5.03
CA PHE A 104 7.32 0.49 -4.02
C PHE A 104 6.66 -0.72 -4.71
N PRO A 105 7.25 -1.92 -4.62
CA PRO A 105 6.76 -3.09 -5.37
C PRO A 105 5.33 -3.48 -4.99
N SER A 106 4.93 -3.32 -3.73
CA SER A 106 3.56 -3.60 -3.29
C SER A 106 2.53 -2.62 -3.85
N GLY A 107 2.88 -1.34 -3.93
CA GLY A 107 2.01 -0.32 -4.52
C GLY A 107 1.85 -0.50 -6.03
N THR A 108 2.93 -0.80 -6.72
CA THR A 108 2.92 -1.08 -8.17
C THR A 108 2.07 -2.31 -8.48
N ALA A 109 2.26 -3.41 -7.75
CA ALA A 109 1.45 -4.63 -7.91
C ALA A 109 -0.05 -4.37 -7.68
N THR A 110 -0.40 -3.58 -6.66
CA THR A 110 -1.79 -3.22 -6.39
C THR A 110 -2.39 -2.37 -7.52
N ALA A 111 -1.62 -1.41 -8.05
CA ALA A 111 -2.05 -0.57 -9.17
C ALA A 111 -2.32 -1.39 -10.43
N GLU A 112 -1.45 -2.36 -10.74
CA GLU A 112 -1.65 -3.25 -11.89
C GLU A 112 -2.91 -4.13 -11.70
N ILE A 113 -3.15 -4.65 -10.50
CA ILE A 113 -4.36 -5.42 -10.22
C ILE A 113 -5.62 -4.57 -10.39
N ILE A 114 -5.62 -3.32 -9.92
CA ILE A 114 -6.76 -2.41 -10.12
C ILE A 114 -7.02 -2.19 -11.62
N LYS A 115 -5.99 -1.97 -12.42
CA LYS A 115 -6.12 -1.84 -13.87
C LYS A 115 -6.73 -3.07 -14.52
N VAL A 116 -6.25 -4.25 -14.14
CA VAL A 116 -6.76 -5.53 -14.67
C VAL A 116 -8.20 -5.76 -14.26
N LEU A 117 -8.57 -5.54 -13.00
CA LEU A 117 -9.92 -5.73 -12.49
C LEU A 117 -10.96 -4.82 -13.17
N HIS A 118 -10.55 -3.60 -13.53
CA HIS A 118 -11.42 -2.63 -14.19
C HIS A 118 -11.29 -2.63 -15.72
N GLY A 119 -10.54 -3.57 -16.30
CA GLY A 119 -10.38 -3.71 -17.74
C GLY A 119 -9.54 -2.62 -18.43
N VAL A 120 -8.99 -1.68 -17.66
CA VAL A 120 -8.16 -0.58 -18.19
C VAL A 120 -6.78 -1.09 -18.65
N GLY A 121 -6.31 -2.20 -18.10
CA GLY A 121 -5.01 -2.80 -18.44
C GLY A 121 -4.98 -3.56 -19.76
N GLY A 122 -6.11 -4.11 -20.21
CA GLY A 122 -6.16 -4.91 -21.44
C GLY A 122 -5.94 -4.10 -22.73
N ALA A 123 -6.35 -2.85 -22.74
CA ALA A 123 -6.14 -1.95 -23.89
C ALA A 123 -4.67 -1.45 -23.96
N GLN A 124 -4.05 -1.20 -22.82
CA GLN A 124 -2.70 -0.68 -22.75
C GLN A 124 -1.64 -1.77 -23.01
N GLN A 125 -1.82 -2.96 -22.45
CA GLN A 125 -0.96 -4.12 -22.75
C GLN A 125 -1.04 -4.56 -24.21
N ARG A 126 -2.22 -4.46 -24.85
CA ARG A 126 -2.34 -4.71 -26.29
C ARG A 126 -1.63 -3.65 -27.14
N SER A 127 -1.62 -2.40 -26.68
CA SER A 127 -0.91 -1.33 -27.38
C SER A 127 0.62 -1.48 -27.25
N GLU A 128 1.11 -1.91 -26.09
CA GLU A 128 2.54 -2.16 -25.85
C GLU A 128 3.03 -3.46 -26.50
N ALA A 129 2.21 -4.50 -26.55
CA ALA A 129 2.52 -5.75 -27.25
C ALA A 129 2.45 -5.60 -28.79
N GLY A 130 1.68 -4.64 -29.29
CA GLY A 130 1.63 -4.28 -30.72
C GLY A 130 2.74 -3.32 -31.17
N ALA A 131 3.42 -2.68 -30.20
CA ALA A 131 4.54 -1.79 -30.42
C ALA A 131 5.88 -2.43 -30.00
N SER A 132 6.07 -3.72 -30.23
CA SER A 132 7.39 -4.32 -30.16
C SER A 132 8.22 -3.78 -31.32
N PRO A 133 9.20 -2.92 -31.09
CA PRO A 133 10.25 -2.73 -32.06
C PRO A 133 11.05 -4.03 -32.06
N SER A 134 11.09 -4.68 -33.20
CA SER A 134 12.14 -5.61 -33.56
C SER A 134 13.48 -4.86 -33.56
N SER A 135 14.03 -4.58 -32.41
CA SER A 135 15.42 -4.24 -32.25
C SER A 135 16.16 -5.54 -32.03
N SER A 136 16.62 -6.09 -33.17
CA SER A 136 17.83 -6.87 -33.27
C SER A 136 18.79 -6.53 -32.12
N VAL A 137 19.08 -7.55 -31.32
CA VAL A 137 20.23 -7.55 -30.42
C VAL A 137 21.43 -7.41 -31.33
N GLU A 138 21.86 -6.18 -31.53
CA GLU A 138 23.17 -5.86 -32.11
C GLU A 138 24.18 -6.28 -31.05
N MET A 139 24.75 -7.44 -31.29
CA MET A 139 25.85 -8.02 -30.54
C MET A 139 27.05 -7.10 -30.77
N GLU A 140 27.30 -6.20 -29.81
CA GLU A 140 28.49 -5.36 -29.78
C GLU A 140 29.72 -6.27 -29.82
N PRO A 141 30.65 -6.09 -30.81
CA PRO A 141 31.81 -6.95 -30.93
C PRO A 141 32.71 -6.76 -29.71
N LEU A 142 33.03 -7.87 -29.05
CA LEU A 142 34.02 -7.96 -27.97
C LEU A 142 35.28 -7.15 -28.36
N VAL A 143 35.52 -6.10 -27.59
CA VAL A 143 36.81 -5.39 -27.66
C VAL A 143 37.93 -6.37 -27.28
N PRO A 144 38.92 -6.61 -28.16
CA PRO A 144 40.03 -7.51 -27.79
C PRO A 144 40.88 -6.89 -26.68
N ALA A 145 41.22 -7.73 -25.71
CA ALA A 145 42.02 -7.37 -24.53
C ALA A 145 43.39 -6.79 -25.00
N PRO A 146 43.94 -5.79 -24.31
CA PRO A 146 45.27 -5.24 -24.64
C PRO A 146 46.36 -6.27 -24.38
N ASP A 147 47.21 -6.42 -25.36
CA ASP A 147 48.38 -7.28 -25.40
C ASP A 147 49.38 -6.89 -24.28
N PRO A 148 49.86 -7.81 -23.43
CA PRO A 148 50.73 -7.47 -22.31
C PRO A 148 52.20 -7.28 -22.65
N HIS A 149 52.57 -7.15 -23.97
CA HIS A 149 53.92 -7.01 -24.43
C HIS A 149 54.16 -5.81 -25.34
N ARG A 150 53.69 -4.62 -24.94
CA ARG A 150 54.22 -3.37 -25.45
C ARG A 150 54.26 -2.30 -24.39
#